data_b9ec604e8a8120a42fbaa8e61c1babde
#
_entry.id   b9ec604e8a8120a42fbaa8e61c1babde
#
_cell.length_a   1.000
_cell.length_b   1.000
_cell.length_c   1.000
_cell.angle_alpha   90.00
_cell.angle_beta   90.00
_cell.angle_gamma   90.00
#
_symmetry.space_group_name_H-M   'P 1'
#
loop_
_entity.id
_entity.type
_entity.pdbx_description
1 polymer ?
#
loop_
_entity_poly.entity_id
_entity_poly.type
_entity_poly.pdbx_seq_one_letter_code
_entity_poly.pdbx_strand_id
1 'polypeptide(L)'
;MTYFVNHLSLYSPKNRACKKLLDFISQFEHVLIKDDCSLDALSSLIEDRIREINTSHPKLRPICYSRNHSLQCITASVLPASGVPDYVFIMDFCQVRNIFQYSEKASVVPGVCRVCGCTENDPCYHSDYGTCWWADEEHTLCSHCAEKRIAEDPLTAHCVNTKEDGR
;
A
#
# COMPACT_ATOMS: atom_id res chain seq x y z
N MET A 1 -5.02 -10.47 -8.22
CA MET A 1 -3.99 -10.14 -7.19
C MET A 1 -4.36 -8.81 -6.57
N THR A 2 -3.98 -8.56 -5.31
CA THR A 2 -4.28 -7.27 -4.67
C THR A 2 -3.03 -6.43 -4.66
N TYR A 3 -3.15 -5.15 -4.98
CA TYR A 3 -2.05 -4.19 -5.06
C TYR A 3 -2.32 -3.02 -4.12
N PHE A 4 -1.25 -2.37 -3.73
CA PHE A 4 -1.28 -1.15 -2.93
C PHE A 4 -0.40 -0.11 -3.60
N VAL A 5 -0.85 1.14 -3.66
CA VAL A 5 0.00 2.26 -4.09
C VAL A 5 1.05 2.47 -3.00
N ASN A 6 2.21 1.84 -3.17
CA ASN A 6 3.28 1.80 -2.17
C ASN A 6 4.00 3.14 -2.05
N HIS A 7 4.22 3.78 -3.19
CA HIS A 7 4.91 5.06 -3.26
C HIS A 7 4.30 5.93 -4.35
N LEU A 8 4.02 7.15 -4.00
CA LEU A 8 3.57 8.18 -4.93
C LEU A 8 4.48 9.40 -4.78
N SER A 9 5.33 9.63 -5.78
CA SER A 9 6.13 10.83 -5.87
C SER A 9 5.50 11.81 -6.83
N LEU A 10 5.13 12.98 -6.33
CA LEU A 10 4.63 14.10 -7.10
C LEU A 10 5.77 15.11 -7.30
N TYR A 11 5.95 15.55 -8.54
CA TYR A 11 6.96 16.53 -8.91
C TYR A 11 6.23 17.81 -9.36
N SER A 12 6.89 18.94 -9.27
CA SER A 12 6.33 20.24 -9.70
C SER A 12 7.02 20.72 -10.97
N PRO A 13 6.72 20.10 -12.13
CA PRO A 13 7.28 20.58 -13.38
C PRO A 13 6.79 21.99 -13.68
N LYS A 14 7.60 22.80 -14.37
CA LYS A 14 7.27 24.20 -14.69
C LYS A 14 6.05 24.35 -15.62
N ASN A 15 5.48 23.24 -16.08
CA ASN A 15 4.32 23.21 -16.97
C ASN A 15 3.01 23.29 -16.17
N ARG A 16 2.25 24.38 -16.37
CA ARG A 16 0.95 24.61 -15.70
C ARG A 16 -0.10 23.52 -15.97
N ALA A 17 -0.04 22.83 -17.11
CA ALA A 17 -0.95 21.73 -17.42
C ALA A 17 -0.79 20.56 -16.43
N CYS A 18 0.40 20.38 -15.88
CA CYS A 18 0.68 19.30 -14.94
C CYS A 18 -0.02 19.47 -13.59
N LYS A 19 -0.37 20.70 -13.18
CA LYS A 19 -1.02 20.92 -11.89
C LYS A 19 -2.33 20.16 -11.74
N LYS A 20 -3.22 20.22 -12.77
CA LYS A 20 -4.49 19.48 -12.76
C LYS A 20 -4.29 17.96 -12.70
N LEU A 21 -3.22 17.48 -13.35
CA LEU A 21 -2.87 16.06 -13.28
C LEU A 21 -2.37 15.69 -11.89
N LEU A 22 -1.53 16.50 -11.28
CA LEU A 22 -1.03 16.25 -9.92
C LEU A 22 -2.16 16.25 -8.89
N ASP A 23 -3.09 17.21 -8.98
CA ASP A 23 -4.28 17.27 -8.11
C ASP A 23 -5.16 16.01 -8.28
N PHE A 24 -5.26 15.48 -9.50
CA PHE A 24 -5.98 14.24 -9.76
C PHE A 24 -5.23 13.00 -9.23
N ILE A 25 -3.92 12.92 -9.42
CA ILE A 25 -3.11 11.78 -9.02
C ILE A 25 -2.96 11.68 -7.49
N SER A 26 -2.92 12.81 -6.78
CA SER A 26 -2.73 12.84 -5.32
C SER A 26 -3.81 12.06 -4.55
N GLN A 27 -5.02 11.92 -5.10
CA GLN A 27 -6.10 11.16 -4.48
C GLN A 27 -5.85 9.64 -4.42
N PHE A 28 -4.88 9.13 -5.18
CA PHE A 28 -4.56 7.70 -5.22
C PHE A 28 -3.47 7.29 -4.22
N GLU A 29 -2.96 8.20 -3.43
CA GLU A 29 -2.01 7.87 -2.38
C GLU A 29 -2.64 6.89 -1.38
N HIS A 30 -1.93 5.80 -1.10
CA HIS A 30 -2.38 4.72 -0.19
C HIS A 30 -3.67 3.98 -0.59
N VAL A 31 -4.09 4.07 -1.85
CA VAL A 31 -5.26 3.32 -2.35
C VAL A 31 -4.94 1.85 -2.52
N LEU A 32 -5.87 1.00 -2.06
CA LEU A 32 -5.82 -0.45 -2.26
C LEU A 32 -6.56 -0.82 -3.55
N ILE A 33 -5.89 -1.54 -4.44
CA ILE A 33 -6.42 -2.01 -5.72
C ILE A 33 -6.64 -3.52 -5.62
N LYS A 34 -7.89 -3.95 -5.74
CA LYS A 34 -8.31 -5.31 -5.38
C LYS A 34 -7.87 -6.40 -6.35
N ASP A 35 -7.64 -6.07 -7.61
CA ASP A 35 -7.31 -7.06 -8.66
C ASP A 35 -6.60 -6.41 -9.86
N ASP A 36 -6.14 -7.26 -10.78
CA ASP A 36 -5.46 -6.82 -12.01
C ASP A 36 -6.36 -5.96 -12.90
N CYS A 37 -7.65 -6.30 -13.00
CA CYS A 37 -8.60 -5.52 -13.80
C CYS A 37 -8.77 -4.11 -13.27
N SER A 38 -8.82 -3.94 -11.94
CA SER A 38 -8.87 -2.64 -11.28
C SER A 38 -7.58 -1.83 -11.48
N LEU A 39 -6.42 -2.50 -11.52
CA LEU A 39 -5.14 -1.87 -11.84
C LEU A 39 -5.08 -1.40 -13.29
N ASP A 40 -5.60 -2.21 -14.23
CA ASP A 40 -5.70 -1.84 -15.64
C ASP A 40 -6.69 -0.70 -15.85
N ALA A 41 -7.82 -0.71 -15.15
CA ALA A 41 -8.79 0.38 -15.18
C ALA A 41 -8.21 1.70 -14.65
N LEU A 42 -7.47 1.67 -13.55
CA LEU A 42 -6.75 2.84 -13.03
C LEU A 42 -5.73 3.36 -14.03
N SER A 43 -4.96 2.46 -14.64
CA SER A 43 -3.97 2.78 -15.66
C SER A 43 -4.60 3.51 -16.84
N SER A 44 -5.73 2.98 -17.37
CA SER A 44 -6.48 3.58 -18.46
C SER A 44 -7.06 4.94 -18.09
N LEU A 45 -7.62 5.06 -16.88
CA LEU A 45 -8.16 6.32 -16.37
C LEU A 45 -7.10 7.43 -16.31
N ILE A 46 -5.89 7.11 -15.86
CA ILE A 46 -4.75 8.03 -15.80
C ILE A 46 -4.33 8.43 -17.22
N GLU A 47 -4.22 7.46 -18.13
CA GLU A 47 -3.86 7.71 -19.53
C GLU A 47 -4.88 8.61 -20.24
N ASP A 48 -6.17 8.36 -20.06
CA ASP A 48 -7.24 9.17 -20.63
C ASP A 48 -7.19 10.61 -20.09
N ARG A 49 -6.92 10.75 -18.78
CA ARG A 49 -6.75 12.09 -18.18
C ARG A 49 -5.56 12.84 -18.76
N ILE A 50 -4.45 12.16 -19.00
CA ILE A 50 -3.28 12.77 -19.66
C ILE A 50 -3.61 13.17 -21.09
N ARG A 51 -4.33 12.32 -21.83
CA ARG A 51 -4.77 12.61 -23.22
C ARG A 51 -5.68 13.83 -23.27
N GLU A 52 -6.65 13.95 -22.36
CA GLU A 52 -7.51 15.12 -22.21
C GLU A 52 -6.72 16.41 -21.97
N ILE A 53 -5.76 16.38 -21.04
CA ILE A 53 -4.91 17.52 -20.71
C ILE A 53 -4.07 17.93 -21.91
N ASN A 54 -3.45 16.99 -22.60
CA ASN A 54 -2.65 17.25 -23.80
C ASN A 54 -3.49 17.89 -24.91
N THR A 55 -4.70 17.40 -25.12
CA THR A 55 -5.64 17.94 -26.11
C THR A 55 -6.09 19.37 -25.76
N SER A 56 -6.32 19.62 -24.48
CA SER A 56 -6.74 20.95 -23.99
C SER A 56 -5.61 22.00 -24.03
N HIS A 57 -4.37 21.57 -24.09
CA HIS A 57 -3.19 22.43 -24.03
C HIS A 57 -2.20 22.17 -25.19
N PRO A 58 -2.60 22.29 -26.48
CA PRO A 58 -1.78 21.84 -27.61
C PRO A 58 -0.50 22.68 -27.83
N LYS A 59 -0.40 23.85 -27.19
CA LYS A 59 0.81 24.71 -27.25
C LYS A 59 1.87 24.31 -26.19
N LEU A 60 1.52 23.48 -25.23
CA LEU A 60 2.45 22.98 -24.23
C LEU A 60 3.07 21.67 -24.69
N ARG A 61 4.24 21.35 -24.15
CA ARG A 61 4.84 20.05 -24.40
C ARG A 61 3.96 18.95 -23.82
N PRO A 62 3.70 17.89 -24.59
CA PRO A 62 2.81 16.84 -24.15
C PRO A 62 3.38 16.10 -22.93
N ILE A 63 2.49 15.68 -22.06
CA ILE A 63 2.79 14.76 -20.98
C ILE A 63 2.81 13.35 -21.59
N CYS A 64 3.91 12.64 -21.42
CA CYS A 64 4.09 11.27 -21.86
C CYS A 64 3.73 10.32 -20.70
N TYR A 65 2.91 9.33 -20.99
CA TYR A 65 2.53 8.27 -20.07
C TYR A 65 3.38 7.02 -20.33
N SER A 66 3.73 6.32 -19.28
CA SER A 66 4.38 5.01 -19.37
C SER A 66 3.93 4.11 -18.23
N ARG A 67 3.60 2.86 -18.57
CA ARG A 67 3.37 1.78 -17.61
C ARG A 67 4.45 0.73 -17.76
N ASN A 68 5.15 0.44 -16.68
CA ASN A 68 6.15 -0.61 -16.62
C ASN A 68 5.60 -1.79 -15.82
N HIS A 69 5.24 -2.87 -16.52
CA HIS A 69 4.71 -4.08 -15.88
C HIS A 69 5.76 -4.85 -15.06
N SER A 70 7.03 -4.80 -15.46
CA SER A 70 8.11 -5.50 -14.75
C SER A 70 8.46 -4.80 -13.44
N LEU A 71 8.47 -3.48 -13.44
CA LEU A 71 8.73 -2.66 -12.25
C LEU A 71 7.46 -2.36 -11.45
N GLN A 72 6.29 -2.79 -11.94
CA GLN A 72 4.99 -2.49 -11.33
C GLN A 72 4.82 -0.99 -11.02
N CYS A 73 5.08 -0.15 -12.00
CA CYS A 73 4.96 1.30 -11.84
C CYS A 73 4.27 1.99 -13.02
N ILE A 74 3.66 3.14 -12.72
CA ILE A 74 3.11 4.09 -13.69
C ILE A 74 3.88 5.38 -13.54
N THR A 75 4.31 5.94 -14.66
CA THR A 75 5.00 7.23 -14.69
C THR A 75 4.39 8.18 -15.70
N ALA A 76 4.44 9.46 -15.39
CA ALA A 76 4.21 10.51 -16.36
C ALA A 76 5.39 11.49 -16.37
N SER A 77 5.80 11.90 -17.56
CA SER A 77 6.92 12.81 -17.73
C SER A 77 6.70 13.77 -18.90
N VAL A 78 7.40 14.88 -18.86
CA VAL A 78 7.51 15.83 -19.98
C VAL A 78 8.94 15.76 -20.50
N LEU A 79 9.11 15.64 -21.81
CA LEU A 79 10.43 15.66 -22.42
C LEU A 79 10.85 17.12 -22.74
N PRO A 80 11.78 17.72 -21.98
CA PRO A 80 12.31 19.03 -22.28
C PRO A 80 13.28 18.99 -23.46
N ALA A 81 13.69 20.16 -23.96
CA ALA A 81 14.64 20.27 -25.06
C ALA A 81 16.03 19.65 -24.74
N SER A 82 16.35 19.53 -23.46
CA SER A 82 17.59 18.89 -22.96
C SER A 82 17.61 17.37 -23.10
N GLY A 83 16.46 16.75 -23.46
CA GLY A 83 16.33 15.29 -23.57
C GLY A 83 16.22 14.54 -22.25
N VAL A 84 16.43 15.18 -21.10
CA VAL A 84 16.25 14.54 -19.78
C VAL A 84 14.79 14.66 -19.39
N PRO A 85 14.08 13.54 -19.08
CA PRO A 85 12.69 13.58 -18.66
C PRO A 85 12.50 14.41 -17.39
N ASP A 86 11.51 15.31 -17.42
CA ASP A 86 11.03 16.02 -16.23
C ASP A 86 9.77 15.29 -15.75
N TYR A 87 9.90 14.59 -14.63
CA TYR A 87 8.80 13.78 -14.13
C TYR A 87 7.68 14.65 -13.57
N VAL A 88 6.44 14.27 -13.87
CA VAL A 88 5.22 14.83 -13.31
C VAL A 88 4.84 14.02 -12.07
N PHE A 89 4.83 12.70 -12.20
CA PHE A 89 4.66 11.78 -11.07
C PHE A 89 5.28 10.40 -11.36
N ILE A 90 5.57 9.68 -10.28
CA ILE A 90 5.90 8.26 -10.28
C ILE A 90 5.00 7.59 -9.26
N MET A 91 4.29 6.54 -9.68
CA MET A 91 3.40 5.75 -8.83
C MET A 91 3.86 4.29 -8.86
N ASP A 92 4.35 3.80 -7.74
CA ASP A 92 4.82 2.43 -7.57
C ASP A 92 3.75 1.58 -6.88
N PHE A 93 3.59 0.36 -7.36
CA PHE A 93 2.68 -0.61 -6.79
C PHE A 93 3.44 -1.74 -6.13
N CYS A 94 2.94 -2.20 -5.01
CA CYS A 94 3.38 -3.48 -4.47
C CYS A 94 2.21 -4.45 -4.41
N GLN A 95 2.52 -5.70 -4.71
CA GLN A 95 1.56 -6.78 -4.54
C GLN A 95 1.39 -7.06 -3.06
N VAL A 96 0.15 -6.98 -2.58
CA VAL A 96 -0.18 -7.34 -1.21
C VAL A 96 -0.26 -8.86 -1.12
N ARG A 97 0.77 -9.48 -0.60
CA ARG A 97 0.82 -10.92 -0.34
C ARG A 97 0.07 -11.29 0.94
N ASN A 98 0.03 -10.36 1.93
CA ASN A 98 -0.76 -10.46 3.15
C ASN A 98 -1.27 -9.07 3.52
N ILE A 99 -2.58 -8.90 3.62
CA ILE A 99 -3.24 -7.65 4.03
C ILE A 99 -2.75 -7.17 5.41
N PHE A 100 -2.27 -8.09 6.25
CA PHE A 100 -1.77 -7.81 7.59
C PHE A 100 -0.42 -7.07 7.65
N GLN A 101 0.41 -7.13 6.60
CA GLN A 101 1.71 -6.40 6.59
C GLN A 101 1.56 -4.88 6.40
N TYR A 102 0.40 -4.41 5.93
CA TYR A 102 0.16 -2.97 5.68
C TYR A 102 -0.56 -2.26 6.81
N SER A 103 -1.27 -2.99 7.70
CA SER A 103 -1.79 -2.38 8.93
C SER A 103 -0.66 -1.98 9.90
N GLU A 104 0.56 -2.46 9.70
CA GLU A 104 1.72 -2.10 10.53
C GLU A 104 2.24 -0.67 10.30
N LYS A 105 1.88 -0.02 9.19
CA LYS A 105 2.20 1.41 8.97
C LYS A 105 1.04 2.39 9.25
N ALA A 106 -0.18 1.89 9.47
CA ALA A 106 -1.20 2.68 10.14
C ALA A 106 -0.64 2.99 11.54
N SER A 107 -0.45 4.26 11.85
CA SER A 107 0.16 4.80 13.06
C SER A 107 -0.01 3.86 14.26
N VAL A 108 1.05 3.11 14.59
CA VAL A 108 1.08 2.25 15.76
C VAL A 108 0.95 3.20 16.95
N VAL A 109 -0.23 3.22 17.57
CA VAL A 109 -0.49 4.02 18.76
C VAL A 109 -0.15 3.13 19.94
N PRO A 110 0.90 3.43 20.71
CA PRO A 110 1.22 2.68 21.92
C PRO A 110 0.00 2.65 22.83
N GLY A 111 -0.30 1.48 23.40
CA GLY A 111 -1.48 1.29 24.24
C GLY A 111 -2.78 0.93 23.50
N VAL A 112 -2.73 0.74 22.18
CA VAL A 112 -3.85 0.26 21.35
C VAL A 112 -3.41 -0.94 20.53
N CYS A 113 -4.11 -2.07 20.66
CA CYS A 113 -3.79 -3.25 19.87
C CYS A 113 -4.07 -3.00 18.38
N ARG A 114 -3.05 -3.11 17.55
CA ARG A 114 -3.11 -2.89 16.09
C ARG A 114 -4.00 -3.87 15.32
N VAL A 115 -4.46 -4.95 15.96
CA VAL A 115 -5.31 -5.97 15.33
C VAL A 115 -6.76 -5.85 15.74
N CYS A 116 -7.05 -5.79 17.05
CA CYS A 116 -8.42 -5.77 17.56
C CYS A 116 -8.84 -4.41 18.15
N GLY A 117 -7.91 -3.46 18.30
CA GLY A 117 -8.20 -2.14 18.85
C GLY A 117 -8.37 -2.11 20.38
N CYS A 118 -8.19 -3.22 21.10
CA CYS A 118 -8.28 -3.21 22.55
C CYS A 118 -7.19 -2.34 23.19
N THR A 119 -7.48 -1.82 24.37
CA THR A 119 -6.59 -0.98 25.18
C THR A 119 -6.40 -1.57 26.57
N GLU A 120 -5.51 -0.99 27.36
CA GLU A 120 -5.32 -1.39 28.76
C GLU A 120 -6.59 -1.19 29.59
N ASN A 121 -7.38 -0.13 29.26
CA ASN A 121 -8.64 0.17 29.97
C ASN A 121 -9.85 -0.58 29.41
N ASP A 122 -9.75 -1.13 28.21
CA ASP A 122 -10.78 -1.93 27.56
C ASP A 122 -10.13 -3.15 26.87
N PRO A 123 -9.65 -4.13 27.66
CA PRO A 123 -8.99 -5.31 27.13
C PRO A 123 -10.01 -6.27 26.49
N CYS A 124 -9.61 -6.95 25.43
CA CYS A 124 -10.46 -8.01 24.87
C CYS A 124 -10.50 -9.21 25.84
N TYR A 125 -11.66 -9.89 25.88
CA TYR A 125 -11.92 -11.01 26.74
C TYR A 125 -12.18 -12.29 25.95
N HIS A 126 -11.61 -13.40 26.40
CA HIS A 126 -11.90 -14.73 25.88
C HIS A 126 -12.38 -15.64 27.00
N SER A 127 -13.39 -16.49 26.76
CA SER A 127 -14.01 -17.36 27.78
C SER A 127 -13.02 -18.29 28.46
N ASP A 128 -12.03 -18.79 27.71
CA ASP A 128 -11.08 -19.80 28.18
C ASP A 128 -9.78 -19.20 28.74
N TYR A 129 -9.41 -18.00 28.29
CA TYR A 129 -8.11 -17.36 28.59
C TYR A 129 -8.23 -16.05 29.38
N GLY A 130 -9.44 -15.55 29.62
CA GLY A 130 -9.68 -14.31 30.37
C GLY A 130 -9.36 -13.06 29.56
N THR A 131 -8.87 -12.01 30.23
CA THR A 131 -8.48 -10.74 29.62
C THR A 131 -7.11 -10.85 28.96
N CYS A 132 -6.93 -10.16 27.83
CA CYS A 132 -5.65 -10.08 27.15
C CYS A 132 -4.65 -9.22 27.94
N TRP A 133 -3.35 -9.44 27.67
CA TRP A 133 -2.22 -8.60 28.08
C TRP A 133 -1.39 -8.20 26.85
N TRP A 134 -0.40 -7.31 27.03
CA TRP A 134 0.47 -6.91 25.93
C TRP A 134 1.51 -8.01 25.65
N ALA A 135 1.59 -8.41 24.37
CA ALA A 135 2.52 -9.42 23.88
C ALA A 135 3.85 -8.84 23.41
N ASP A 136 3.92 -7.51 23.24
CA ASP A 136 5.10 -6.76 22.81
C ASP A 136 5.44 -5.63 23.78
N GLU A 137 6.71 -5.20 23.80
CA GLU A 137 7.20 -4.14 24.69
C GLU A 137 6.64 -2.76 24.35
N GLU A 138 6.27 -2.56 23.07
CA GLU A 138 5.69 -1.31 22.58
C GLU A 138 4.19 -1.19 22.89
N HIS A 139 3.56 -2.19 23.50
CA HIS A 139 2.13 -2.23 23.80
C HIS A 139 1.25 -2.02 22.57
N THR A 140 1.57 -2.69 21.47
CA THR A 140 0.90 -2.54 20.17
C THR A 140 0.20 -3.81 19.68
N LEU A 141 0.45 -4.94 20.34
CA LEU A 141 -0.15 -6.24 20.03
C LEU A 141 -0.57 -6.95 21.32
N CYS A 142 -1.85 -7.30 21.43
CA CYS A 142 -2.33 -8.06 22.59
C CYS A 142 -2.10 -9.58 22.41
N SER A 143 -2.05 -10.30 23.53
CA SER A 143 -1.76 -11.75 23.60
C SER A 143 -2.73 -12.58 22.74
N HIS A 144 -4.04 -12.31 22.81
CA HIS A 144 -5.04 -13.05 22.02
C HIS A 144 -4.86 -12.86 20.50
N CYS A 145 -4.37 -11.70 20.05
CA CYS A 145 -4.07 -11.46 18.65
C CYS A 145 -2.72 -12.05 18.23
N ALA A 146 -1.75 -12.11 19.15
CA ALA A 146 -0.46 -12.76 18.91
C ALA A 146 -0.61 -14.27 18.72
N GLU A 147 -1.40 -14.94 19.56
CA GLU A 147 -1.67 -16.37 19.47
C GLU A 147 -2.41 -16.76 18.19
N LYS A 148 -3.40 -15.96 17.74
CA LYS A 148 -4.09 -16.17 16.47
C LYS A 148 -3.12 -16.12 15.28
N ARG A 149 -2.15 -15.20 15.29
CA ARG A 149 -1.13 -15.12 14.25
C ARG A 149 -0.22 -16.35 14.19
N ILE A 150 0.14 -16.89 15.36
CA ILE A 150 0.96 -18.10 15.45
C ILE A 150 0.19 -19.31 14.91
N ALA A 151 -1.11 -19.42 15.17
CA ALA A 151 -1.96 -20.50 14.68
C ALA A 151 -2.25 -20.43 13.17
N GLU A 152 -2.18 -19.24 12.58
CA GLU A 152 -2.46 -18.99 11.14
C GLU A 152 -1.17 -18.99 10.28
N ASP A 153 0.02 -19.02 10.88
CA ASP A 153 1.29 -19.10 10.15
C ASP A 153 1.62 -20.56 9.79
N PRO A 154 1.53 -20.96 8.51
CA PRO A 154 1.79 -22.33 8.06
C PRO A 154 3.24 -22.79 8.31
N LEU A 155 4.17 -21.88 8.62
CA LEU A 155 5.56 -22.23 8.95
C LEU A 155 5.72 -22.71 10.41
N THR A 156 4.82 -22.33 11.32
CA THR A 156 4.86 -22.79 12.70
C THR A 156 4.13 -24.12 12.93
N ALA A 157 3.22 -24.50 12.03
CA ALA A 157 2.52 -25.79 12.09
C ALA A 157 3.44 -27.00 11.88
N HIS A 158 4.65 -26.82 11.32
CA HIS A 158 5.61 -27.90 11.13
C HIS A 158 6.56 -28.16 12.33
N CYS A 159 6.59 -27.29 13.34
CA CYS A 159 7.51 -27.44 14.47
C CYS A 159 6.92 -28.16 15.68
N VAL A 160 5.64 -28.54 15.71
CA VAL A 160 4.98 -29.13 16.87
C VAL A 160 4.89 -30.65 16.83
N ASN A 161 5.26 -31.30 15.71
CA ASN A 161 5.09 -32.77 15.54
C ASN A 161 6.39 -33.60 15.54
N THR A 162 7.40 -33.20 16.30
CA THR A 162 8.56 -34.09 16.56
C THR A 162 8.99 -34.07 18.01
N LYS A 163 8.13 -34.56 18.89
CA LYS A 163 8.55 -35.17 20.18
C LYS A 163 7.37 -35.96 20.74
N GLU A 164 7.34 -37.22 20.39
CA GLU A 164 6.96 -38.35 21.25
C GLU A 164 6.99 -39.63 20.41
N ASP A 165 8.15 -40.25 20.38
CA ASP A 165 8.27 -41.69 20.37
C ASP A 165 9.72 -42.01 20.77
N GLY A 166 9.91 -42.10 22.07
CA GLY A 166 11.10 -42.60 22.72
C GLY A 166 10.69 -43.68 23.67
N ARG A 167 10.60 -44.91 23.16
CA ARG A 167 10.80 -46.08 23.97
C ARG A 167 11.13 -47.28 23.16
#